data_f30af39bf491945d9aae9d375445f0d0
#
_entry.id   f30af39bf491945d9aae9d375445f0d0
#
_cell.length_a   1.000
_cell.length_b   1.000
_cell.length_c   1.000
_cell.angle_alpha   90.00
_cell.angle_beta   90.00
_cell.angle_gamma   90.00
#
_symmetry.space_group_name_H-M   'P 1'
#
loop_
_entity.id
_entity.type
_entity.pdbx_description
1 polymer ?
#
loop_
_entity_poly.entity_id
_entity_poly.type
_entity_poly.pdbx_seq_one_letter_code
_entity_poly.pdbx_strand_id
1 'polypeptide(L)'
;MLGATNLSSQILNPGDRVPAGAIVYSLPVTNIHLVVETTHELFVAGPYAKYAQKYLGIEAVEENRESYKLSSVELMPYIEADPSINIALYLGNQRNASANFLEMINQGLIMWSDSYAGKSQKIQFSDLNSNALYVKSMAGSNLTSEKSTLYRTVQSASGAERVAVQQSHIVEKSIEKRAEEIAAQIFHLRAKRLNIITGDTDATFSGDALRAAVEEINRLEDDYLALFMGKTTTSTQKMSFDVVPKSGNEKQIYIAFRLSETSGLMPANNLSGRPIVLELIKEEQIAAVNMDASASGKGRVTYRKPAVVNARIMDGQELIMQSRIPVYQLGVLLSFPLDVATGRL
;
A
#
# COMPACT_ATOMS: atom_id res chain seq x y z
N MET A 1 -26.64 1.96 -62.04
CA MET A 1 -25.41 2.66 -61.62
C MET A 1 -25.06 2.15 -60.24
N LEU A 2 -24.17 1.19 -60.17
CA LEU A 2 -23.61 0.70 -58.90
C LEU A 2 -22.53 1.66 -58.47
N GLY A 3 -22.79 2.41 -57.41
CA GLY A 3 -21.81 3.33 -56.83
C GLY A 3 -20.59 2.54 -56.33
N ALA A 4 -19.42 2.90 -56.79
CA ALA A 4 -18.16 2.41 -56.29
C ALA A 4 -18.07 2.84 -54.81
N THR A 5 -18.27 1.91 -53.91
CA THR A 5 -18.00 2.12 -52.48
C THR A 5 -16.50 2.21 -52.33
N ASN A 6 -16.01 3.44 -52.07
CA ASN A 6 -14.62 3.69 -51.72
C ASN A 6 -14.30 2.91 -50.45
N LEU A 7 -13.36 2.00 -50.57
CA LEU A 7 -12.74 1.26 -49.47
C LEU A 7 -11.95 2.25 -48.59
N SER A 8 -12.50 2.64 -47.47
CA SER A 8 -11.84 3.53 -46.54
C SER A 8 -12.08 3.03 -45.11
N SER A 9 -11.10 3.21 -44.24
CA SER A 9 -11.35 3.08 -42.83
C SER A 9 -12.31 4.19 -42.38
N GLN A 10 -13.38 3.80 -41.70
CA GLN A 10 -14.39 4.71 -41.19
C GLN A 10 -14.33 4.72 -39.65
N ILE A 11 -14.23 5.90 -39.07
CA ILE A 11 -14.42 6.06 -37.60
C ILE A 11 -15.92 5.84 -37.34
N LEU A 12 -16.24 4.92 -36.45
CA LEU A 12 -17.57 4.62 -35.99
C LEU A 12 -17.90 5.44 -34.74
N ASN A 13 -19.03 6.13 -34.79
CA ASN A 13 -19.59 6.76 -33.57
C ASN A 13 -20.47 5.72 -32.81
N PRO A 14 -20.72 5.93 -31.52
CA PRO A 14 -21.67 5.09 -30.81
C PRO A 14 -23.04 5.06 -31.47
N GLY A 15 -23.49 3.86 -31.86
CA GLY A 15 -24.75 3.66 -32.56
C GLY A 15 -24.65 3.52 -34.10
N ASP A 16 -23.48 3.74 -34.67
CA ASP A 16 -23.27 3.51 -36.11
C ASP A 16 -23.37 2.01 -36.48
N ARG A 17 -23.91 1.71 -37.64
CA ARG A 17 -23.97 0.32 -38.13
C ARG A 17 -22.63 -0.06 -38.75
N VAL A 18 -22.09 -1.18 -38.28
CA VAL A 18 -20.88 -1.76 -38.88
C VAL A 18 -21.21 -2.25 -40.28
N PRO A 19 -20.46 -1.83 -41.32
CA PRO A 19 -20.65 -2.33 -42.68
C PRO A 19 -20.43 -3.87 -42.74
N ALA A 20 -21.25 -4.57 -43.49
CA ALA A 20 -21.12 -6.02 -43.66
C ALA A 20 -19.74 -6.36 -44.24
N GLY A 21 -19.00 -7.28 -43.58
CA GLY A 21 -17.66 -7.70 -44.00
C GLY A 21 -16.53 -6.75 -43.59
N ALA A 22 -16.80 -5.74 -42.76
CA ALA A 22 -15.76 -4.91 -42.14
C ALA A 22 -15.25 -5.55 -40.88
N ILE A 23 -13.95 -5.34 -40.62
CA ILE A 23 -13.32 -5.62 -39.35
C ILE A 23 -13.35 -4.35 -38.50
N VAL A 24 -13.79 -4.46 -37.25
CA VAL A 24 -13.76 -3.33 -36.30
C VAL A 24 -12.55 -3.50 -35.36
N TYR A 25 -11.78 -2.44 -35.20
CA TYR A 25 -10.68 -2.39 -34.29
C TYR A 25 -10.65 -1.05 -33.52
N SER A 26 -10.04 -1.03 -32.35
CA SER A 26 -9.84 0.16 -31.56
C SER A 26 -8.39 0.63 -31.61
N LEU A 27 -8.15 1.90 -31.35
CA LEU A 27 -6.80 2.44 -31.18
C LEU A 27 -6.30 2.21 -29.75
N PRO A 28 -4.97 2.07 -29.58
CA PRO A 28 -4.41 1.91 -28.25
C PRO A 28 -4.48 3.21 -27.43
N VAL A 29 -4.71 3.05 -26.13
CA VAL A 29 -4.53 4.08 -25.09
C VAL A 29 -3.57 3.57 -24.04
N THR A 30 -2.81 4.47 -23.44
CA THR A 30 -1.94 4.16 -22.32
C THR A 30 -2.64 4.52 -21.02
N ASN A 31 -2.72 3.57 -20.11
CA ASN A 31 -3.05 3.78 -18.71
C ASN A 31 -1.80 3.66 -17.86
N ILE A 32 -1.75 4.39 -16.77
CA ILE A 32 -0.62 4.38 -15.85
C ILE A 32 -1.08 3.76 -14.55
N HIS A 33 -0.58 2.56 -14.27
CA HIS A 33 -0.82 1.85 -13.03
C HIS A 33 0.30 2.14 -12.04
N LEU A 34 -0.07 2.62 -10.87
CA LEU A 34 0.84 2.92 -9.77
C LEU A 34 0.63 1.92 -8.66
N VAL A 35 1.70 1.25 -8.25
CA VAL A 35 1.71 0.41 -7.06
C VAL A 35 2.49 1.13 -5.99
N VAL A 36 1.84 1.41 -4.88
CA VAL A 36 2.39 2.23 -3.81
C VAL A 36 2.41 1.44 -2.51
N GLU A 37 3.53 1.47 -1.82
CA GLU A 37 3.70 0.86 -0.51
C GLU A 37 4.11 1.91 0.51
N THR A 38 3.52 1.81 1.70
CA THR A 38 3.92 2.60 2.87
C THR A 38 4.25 1.68 4.03
N THR A 39 5.24 2.07 4.81
CA THR A 39 5.50 1.45 6.10
C THR A 39 4.60 2.11 7.14
N HIS A 40 3.78 1.32 7.78
CA HIS A 40 2.96 1.70 8.91
C HIS A 40 3.69 1.33 10.20
N GLU A 41 3.97 2.31 11.03
CA GLU A 41 4.57 2.16 12.36
C GLU A 41 3.51 2.47 13.41
N LEU A 42 3.15 1.48 14.21
CA LEU A 42 2.26 1.64 15.36
C LEU A 42 3.07 1.47 16.65
N PHE A 43 3.22 2.54 17.41
CA PHE A 43 3.73 2.50 18.75
C PHE A 43 2.57 2.47 19.75
N VAL A 44 2.55 1.43 20.58
CA VAL A 44 1.59 1.27 21.67
C VAL A 44 2.33 1.52 22.98
N ALA A 45 1.93 2.54 23.71
CA ALA A 45 2.52 2.87 25.02
C ALA A 45 2.28 1.75 26.04
N GLY A 46 3.27 1.52 26.88
CA GLY A 46 3.15 0.54 27.94
C GLY A 46 2.12 0.95 28.99
N PRO A 47 1.35 0.01 29.56
CA PRO A 47 0.37 0.34 30.60
C PRO A 47 0.99 0.95 31.86
N TYR A 48 2.29 0.79 32.05
CA TYR A 48 3.04 1.35 33.18
C TYR A 48 4.00 2.47 32.78
N ALA A 49 3.89 3.04 31.58
CA ALA A 49 4.79 4.07 31.06
C ALA A 49 4.97 5.24 32.04
N LYS A 50 3.87 5.72 32.64
CA LYS A 50 3.87 6.79 33.66
C LYS A 50 4.76 6.50 34.86
N TYR A 51 5.00 5.23 35.17
CA TYR A 51 5.80 4.83 36.35
C TYR A 51 7.21 4.38 35.98
N ALA A 52 7.60 4.43 34.69
CA ALA A 52 8.92 4.01 34.22
C ALA A 52 10.05 4.80 34.88
N GLN A 53 9.92 6.11 34.94
CA GLN A 53 10.92 6.97 35.62
C GLN A 53 11.03 6.66 37.09
N LYS A 54 9.91 6.43 37.78
CA LYS A 54 9.88 6.16 39.22
C LYS A 54 10.57 4.86 39.60
N TYR A 55 10.28 3.78 38.84
CA TYR A 55 10.72 2.43 39.23
C TYR A 55 11.93 1.93 38.45
N LEU A 56 12.13 2.38 37.20
CA LEU A 56 13.24 1.95 36.36
C LEU A 56 14.29 3.05 36.12
N GLY A 57 13.96 4.32 36.45
CA GLY A 57 14.82 5.47 36.15
C GLY A 57 14.90 5.82 34.64
N ILE A 58 13.93 5.41 33.86
CA ILE A 58 13.90 5.56 32.39
C ILE A 58 12.67 6.38 32.01
N GLU A 59 12.85 7.36 31.12
CA GLU A 59 11.72 8.08 30.53
C GLU A 59 11.04 7.20 29.48
N ALA A 60 9.73 7.09 29.55
CA ALA A 60 8.91 6.35 28.60
C ALA A 60 7.89 7.25 27.91
N VAL A 61 7.50 6.87 26.68
CA VAL A 61 6.45 7.55 25.95
C VAL A 61 5.10 7.06 26.45
N GLU A 62 4.26 7.98 26.92
CA GLU A 62 2.97 7.66 27.56
C GLU A 62 1.81 7.57 26.56
N GLU A 63 2.00 8.07 25.32
CA GLU A 63 0.95 8.14 24.29
C GLU A 63 1.21 7.20 23.14
N ASN A 64 0.14 6.60 22.64
CA ASN A 64 0.21 5.82 21.41
C ASN A 64 0.51 6.75 20.23
N ARG A 65 1.34 6.26 19.30
CA ARG A 65 1.67 6.99 18.07
C ARG A 65 1.50 6.07 16.88
N GLU A 66 0.96 6.63 15.83
CA GLU A 66 0.78 5.95 14.57
C GLU A 66 1.34 6.82 13.45
N SER A 67 2.12 6.22 12.56
CA SER A 67 2.68 6.96 11.44
C SER A 67 2.81 6.09 10.20
N TYR A 68 2.56 6.72 9.04
CA TYR A 68 2.72 6.12 7.73
C TYR A 68 3.79 6.88 6.95
N LYS A 69 4.77 6.14 6.43
CA LYS A 69 5.85 6.67 5.60
C LYS A 69 5.85 5.98 4.25
N LEU A 70 5.98 6.74 3.18
CA LEU A 70 6.12 6.19 1.85
C LEU A 70 7.41 5.34 1.77
N SER A 71 7.28 4.08 1.38
CA SER A 71 8.41 3.15 1.27
C SER A 71 8.74 2.80 -0.17
N SER A 72 7.74 2.66 -1.04
CA SER A 72 7.98 2.39 -2.45
C SER A 72 6.86 2.92 -3.35
N VAL A 73 7.24 3.30 -4.57
CA VAL A 73 6.29 3.66 -5.64
C VAL A 73 6.80 2.99 -6.91
N GLU A 74 5.93 2.22 -7.55
CA GLU A 74 6.20 1.59 -8.84
C GLU A 74 5.22 2.12 -9.88
N LEU A 75 5.74 2.52 -11.04
CA LEU A 75 4.94 3.03 -12.16
C LEU A 75 5.01 2.04 -13.32
N MET A 76 3.86 1.54 -13.74
CA MET A 76 3.72 0.57 -14.82
C MET A 76 2.74 1.11 -15.87
N PRO A 77 3.23 1.55 -17.05
CA PRO A 77 2.35 1.86 -18.16
C PRO A 77 1.81 0.55 -18.77
N TYR A 78 0.53 0.51 -19.06
CA TYR A 78 -0.09 -0.59 -19.81
C TYR A 78 -1.01 -0.06 -20.91
N ILE A 79 -1.28 -0.89 -21.89
CA ILE A 79 -2.01 -0.51 -23.10
C ILE A 79 -3.37 -1.19 -23.09
N GLU A 80 -4.42 -0.41 -23.37
CA GLU A 80 -5.79 -0.87 -23.54
C GLU A 80 -6.38 -0.40 -24.88
N ALA A 81 -7.49 -1.00 -25.29
CA ALA A 81 -8.28 -0.51 -26.39
C ALA A 81 -9.00 0.78 -26.01
N ASP A 82 -8.94 1.82 -26.86
CA ASP A 82 -9.67 3.07 -26.67
C ASP A 82 -11.18 2.83 -26.86
N PRO A 83 -12.00 2.89 -25.81
CA PRO A 83 -13.44 2.62 -25.95
C PRO A 83 -14.18 3.72 -26.73
N SER A 84 -13.55 4.88 -26.88
CA SER A 84 -14.16 6.03 -27.58
C SER A 84 -13.91 6.05 -29.08
N ILE A 85 -12.95 5.25 -29.58
CA ILE A 85 -12.56 5.26 -30.99
C ILE A 85 -12.58 3.85 -31.55
N ASN A 86 -13.64 3.54 -32.31
CA ASN A 86 -13.75 2.33 -33.08
C ASN A 86 -13.62 2.62 -34.58
N ILE A 87 -12.86 1.82 -35.29
CA ILE A 87 -12.58 2.01 -36.70
C ILE A 87 -13.04 0.76 -37.45
N ALA A 88 -13.94 0.95 -38.41
CA ALA A 88 -14.32 -0.11 -39.34
C ALA A 88 -13.38 -0.10 -40.53
N LEU A 89 -12.74 -1.23 -40.79
CA LEU A 89 -11.87 -1.46 -41.95
C LEU A 89 -12.49 -2.51 -42.84
N TYR A 90 -12.77 -2.17 -44.09
CA TYR A 90 -13.26 -3.09 -45.08
C TYR A 90 -12.11 -3.66 -45.91
N LEU A 91 -11.89 -4.97 -45.80
CA LEU A 91 -10.77 -5.68 -46.44
C LEU A 91 -11.11 -6.18 -47.86
N GLY A 92 -12.34 -6.01 -48.34
CA GLY A 92 -12.78 -6.54 -49.63
C GLY A 92 -12.73 -8.06 -49.68
N ASN A 93 -12.49 -8.63 -50.87
CA ASN A 93 -12.41 -10.09 -51.08
C ASN A 93 -11.02 -10.68 -50.71
N GLN A 94 -10.22 -10.01 -49.94
CA GLN A 94 -8.83 -10.43 -49.63
C GLN A 94 -8.79 -11.44 -48.49
N ARG A 95 -8.65 -12.72 -48.79
CA ARG A 95 -8.62 -13.80 -47.80
C ARG A 95 -7.35 -13.86 -46.93
N ASN A 96 -6.28 -13.20 -47.32
CA ASN A 96 -4.98 -13.25 -46.61
C ASN A 96 -4.72 -12.07 -45.70
N ALA A 97 -5.65 -11.13 -45.59
CA ALA A 97 -5.46 -9.92 -44.76
C ALA A 97 -5.45 -10.18 -43.25
N SER A 98 -5.98 -11.31 -42.80
CA SER A 98 -6.12 -11.61 -41.38
C SER A 98 -4.77 -11.88 -40.65
N ALA A 99 -3.78 -12.48 -41.34
CA ALA A 99 -2.49 -12.82 -40.71
C ALA A 99 -1.65 -11.57 -40.44
N ASN A 100 -1.54 -10.65 -41.41
CA ASN A 100 -0.79 -9.41 -41.24
C ASN A 100 -1.48 -8.45 -40.25
N PHE A 101 -2.81 -8.49 -40.19
CA PHE A 101 -3.59 -7.73 -39.22
C PHE A 101 -3.32 -8.21 -37.76
N LEU A 102 -3.24 -9.54 -37.57
CA LEU A 102 -2.87 -10.13 -36.28
C LEU A 102 -1.45 -9.74 -35.84
N GLU A 103 -0.53 -9.65 -36.80
CA GLU A 103 0.84 -9.22 -36.50
C GLU A 103 0.89 -7.75 -36.06
N MET A 104 0.10 -6.88 -36.68
CA MET A 104 -0.03 -5.47 -36.24
C MET A 104 -0.62 -5.35 -34.83
N ILE A 105 -1.55 -6.22 -34.44
CA ILE A 105 -2.07 -6.29 -33.07
C ILE A 105 -0.95 -6.71 -32.12
N ASN A 106 -0.18 -7.73 -32.44
CA ASN A 106 0.93 -8.21 -31.63
C ASN A 106 2.04 -7.15 -31.47
N GLN A 107 2.21 -6.28 -32.46
CA GLN A 107 3.16 -5.16 -32.40
C GLN A 107 2.60 -3.93 -31.63
N GLY A 108 1.37 -4.00 -31.10
CA GLY A 108 0.74 -2.91 -30.36
C GLY A 108 0.27 -1.73 -31.20
N LEU A 109 0.23 -1.86 -32.53
CA LEU A 109 -0.24 -0.82 -33.44
C LEU A 109 -1.77 -0.71 -33.49
N ILE A 110 -2.46 -1.80 -33.21
CA ILE A 110 -3.91 -1.92 -33.26
C ILE A 110 -4.36 -2.81 -32.10
N MET A 111 -5.47 -2.47 -31.46
CA MET A 111 -6.08 -3.30 -30.41
C MET A 111 -7.36 -3.95 -30.93
N TRP A 112 -7.44 -5.28 -30.80
CA TRP A 112 -8.57 -6.06 -31.32
C TRP A 112 -9.78 -6.10 -30.39
N SER A 113 -9.56 -6.18 -29.07
CA SER A 113 -10.63 -6.31 -28.08
C SER A 113 -10.20 -5.84 -26.70
N ASP A 114 -11.19 -5.69 -25.81
CA ASP A 114 -11.03 -5.32 -24.39
C ASP A 114 -10.37 -6.41 -23.53
N SER A 115 -9.34 -7.07 -24.02
CA SER A 115 -8.62 -8.05 -23.23
C SER A 115 -7.68 -7.32 -22.25
N TYR A 116 -8.28 -6.72 -21.21
CA TYR A 116 -7.56 -6.26 -20.05
C TYR A 116 -7.11 -7.46 -19.22
N ALA A 117 -5.85 -7.77 -19.28
CA ALA A 117 -5.21 -8.72 -18.37
C ALA A 117 -4.59 -7.95 -17.19
N GLY A 118 -5.40 -7.19 -16.48
CA GLY A 118 -4.99 -6.55 -15.24
C GLY A 118 -4.60 -7.64 -14.23
N LYS A 119 -3.39 -7.57 -13.66
CA LYS A 119 -3.04 -8.42 -12.53
C LYS A 119 -3.89 -8.00 -11.35
N SER A 120 -4.83 -8.85 -10.90
CA SER A 120 -5.53 -8.62 -9.66
C SER A 120 -4.49 -8.67 -8.54
N GLN A 121 -4.30 -7.56 -7.83
CA GLN A 121 -3.43 -7.52 -6.68
C GLN A 121 -4.23 -7.92 -5.45
N LYS A 122 -3.73 -8.92 -4.72
CA LYS A 122 -4.30 -9.33 -3.45
C LYS A 122 -3.75 -8.40 -2.38
N ILE A 123 -4.61 -7.55 -1.81
CA ILE A 123 -4.26 -6.74 -0.65
C ILE A 123 -4.23 -7.68 0.56
N GLN A 124 -3.11 -7.74 1.25
CA GLN A 124 -3.00 -8.42 2.54
C GLN A 124 -3.06 -7.36 3.64
N PHE A 125 -4.07 -7.44 4.48
CA PHE A 125 -4.13 -6.64 5.69
C PHE A 125 -3.41 -7.42 6.79
N SER A 126 -2.45 -6.78 7.46
CA SER A 126 -1.80 -7.35 8.64
C SER A 126 -2.67 -7.10 9.87
N ASP A 127 -2.95 -8.15 10.63
CA ASP A 127 -3.62 -8.04 11.92
C ASP A 127 -2.66 -7.42 12.95
N LEU A 128 -2.82 -6.11 13.19
CA LEU A 128 -1.97 -5.33 14.08
C LEU A 128 -2.25 -5.56 15.58
N ASN A 129 -3.37 -6.23 15.90
CA ASN A 129 -3.90 -6.24 17.28
C ASN A 129 -3.44 -7.39 18.17
N SER A 130 -2.80 -8.44 17.64
CA SER A 130 -2.46 -9.64 18.42
C SER A 130 -1.41 -9.39 19.51
N ASN A 131 -0.42 -8.53 19.22
CA ASN A 131 0.69 -8.27 20.14
C ASN A 131 0.33 -7.35 21.32
N ALA A 132 -0.55 -6.38 21.13
CA ALA A 132 -0.96 -5.45 22.21
C ALA A 132 -1.81 -6.16 23.28
N LEU A 133 -2.63 -7.13 22.89
CA LEU A 133 -3.42 -7.95 23.84
C LEU A 133 -2.54 -8.91 24.63
N TYR A 134 -1.50 -9.47 24.02
CA TYR A 134 -0.55 -10.35 24.67
C TYR A 134 0.25 -9.61 25.76
N VAL A 135 0.74 -8.40 25.47
CA VAL A 135 1.45 -7.55 26.45
C VAL A 135 0.58 -7.23 27.67
N LYS A 136 -0.72 -6.97 27.47
CA LYS A 136 -1.68 -6.75 28.56
C LYS A 136 -1.91 -8.00 29.40
N SER A 137 -1.90 -9.19 28.81
CA SER A 137 -2.15 -10.46 29.52
C SER A 137 -0.99 -10.87 30.45
N MET A 138 0.23 -10.39 30.21
CA MET A 138 1.40 -10.66 31.04
C MET A 138 1.50 -9.80 32.33
N ALA A 139 0.51 -8.93 32.60
CA ALA A 139 0.54 -7.99 33.70
C ALA A 139 0.43 -8.60 35.13
N GLY A 140 0.38 -9.94 35.23
CA GLY A 140 0.31 -10.64 36.52
C GLY A 140 -1.06 -10.57 37.20
N SER A 141 -1.14 -11.05 38.46
CA SER A 141 -2.40 -11.06 39.21
C SER A 141 -2.87 -9.65 39.57
N ASN A 142 -4.14 -9.34 39.25
CA ASN A 142 -4.77 -8.06 39.54
C ASN A 142 -5.31 -7.92 40.98
N LEU A 143 -5.26 -9.01 41.78
CA LEU A 143 -5.89 -9.06 43.08
C LEU A 143 -4.84 -8.99 44.20
N THR A 144 -5.11 -8.24 45.26
CA THR A 144 -4.33 -8.19 46.50
C THR A 144 -5.25 -8.26 47.71
N SER A 145 -4.71 -8.67 48.84
CA SER A 145 -5.46 -8.67 50.10
C SER A 145 -5.08 -7.42 50.89
N GLU A 146 -6.04 -6.55 51.16
CA GLU A 146 -5.91 -5.41 52.03
C GLU A 146 -6.53 -5.71 53.38
N LYS A 147 -5.83 -5.27 54.46
CA LYS A 147 -6.34 -5.39 55.82
C LYS A 147 -6.97 -4.08 56.23
N SER A 148 -8.26 -4.11 56.53
CA SER A 148 -8.95 -2.98 57.16
C SER A 148 -9.17 -3.25 58.64
N THR A 149 -8.98 -2.21 59.47
CA THR A 149 -9.26 -2.29 60.92
C THR A 149 -10.68 -1.81 61.14
N LEU A 150 -11.54 -2.73 61.49
CA LEU A 150 -12.92 -2.41 61.93
C LEU A 150 -12.98 -2.38 63.46
N TYR A 151 -13.69 -1.42 64.00
CA TYR A 151 -13.91 -1.34 65.44
C TYR A 151 -15.28 -1.94 65.77
N ARG A 152 -15.27 -3.00 66.57
CA ARG A 152 -16.47 -3.61 67.12
C ARG A 152 -16.66 -3.20 68.56
N THR A 153 -17.78 -2.70 68.95
CA THR A 153 -18.15 -2.45 70.32
C THR A 153 -18.51 -3.76 71.01
N VAL A 154 -17.77 -4.16 72.03
CA VAL A 154 -18.04 -5.35 72.85
C VAL A 154 -18.50 -4.86 74.22
N GLN A 155 -19.63 -5.32 74.71
CA GLN A 155 -20.06 -5.04 76.08
C GLN A 155 -19.27 -5.96 77.04
N SER A 156 -18.52 -5.33 77.93
CA SER A 156 -17.82 -6.00 79.03
C SER A 156 -18.52 -5.67 80.34
N ALA A 157 -18.26 -6.44 81.39
CA ALA A 157 -18.82 -6.19 82.71
C ALA A 157 -18.51 -4.82 83.31
N SER A 158 -17.54 -4.06 82.73
CA SER A 158 -17.09 -2.69 83.09
C SER A 158 -17.58 -1.60 82.16
N GLY A 159 -18.36 -1.91 81.09
CA GLY A 159 -18.86 -0.94 80.10
C GLY A 159 -18.58 -1.39 78.65
N ALA A 160 -18.98 -0.53 77.68
CA ALA A 160 -18.77 -0.74 76.27
C ALA A 160 -17.32 -0.42 75.85
N GLU A 161 -16.55 -1.40 75.39
CA GLU A 161 -15.20 -1.25 74.93
C GLU A 161 -15.14 -1.44 73.40
N ARG A 162 -14.37 -0.57 72.73
CA ARG A 162 -14.08 -0.69 71.28
C ARG A 162 -12.87 -1.57 71.03
N VAL A 163 -13.13 -2.76 70.45
CA VAL A 163 -12.05 -3.70 70.11
C VAL A 163 -11.79 -3.59 68.57
N ALA A 164 -10.53 -3.41 68.20
CA ALA A 164 -10.10 -3.41 66.85
C ALA A 164 -10.10 -4.85 66.26
N VAL A 165 -10.85 -5.08 65.22
CA VAL A 165 -10.89 -6.36 64.49
C VAL A 165 -10.30 -6.13 63.10
N GLN A 166 -9.23 -6.85 62.76
CA GLN A 166 -8.64 -6.81 61.46
C GLN A 166 -9.46 -7.75 60.53
N GLN A 167 -9.96 -7.16 59.46
CA GLN A 167 -10.63 -7.92 58.39
C GLN A 167 -9.83 -7.78 57.11
N SER A 168 -9.55 -8.89 56.40
CA SER A 168 -8.90 -8.86 55.10
C SER A 168 -9.95 -8.90 54.00
N HIS A 169 -9.80 -7.97 53.06
CA HIS A 169 -10.62 -7.92 51.86
C HIS A 169 -9.72 -8.13 50.63
N ILE A 170 -10.24 -8.86 49.65
CA ILE A 170 -9.59 -8.99 48.34
C ILE A 170 -10.02 -7.79 47.49
N VAL A 171 -9.06 -6.98 47.11
CA VAL A 171 -9.26 -5.78 46.29
C VAL A 171 -8.41 -5.84 45.02
N GLU A 172 -8.78 -5.09 44.01
CA GLU A 172 -7.97 -4.94 42.82
C GLU A 172 -6.72 -4.09 43.15
N LYS A 173 -5.54 -4.57 42.69
CA LYS A 173 -4.30 -3.83 42.82
C LYS A 173 -4.35 -2.53 42.02
N SER A 174 -3.83 -1.45 42.62
CA SER A 174 -3.61 -0.23 41.85
C SER A 174 -2.60 -0.45 40.72
N ILE A 175 -2.71 0.34 39.65
CA ILE A 175 -1.78 0.29 38.50
C ILE A 175 -0.35 0.51 38.98
N GLU A 176 -0.16 1.42 39.92
CA GLU A 176 1.16 1.70 40.53
C GLU A 176 1.75 0.48 41.26
N LYS A 177 0.94 -0.24 42.05
CA LYS A 177 1.37 -1.46 42.76
C LYS A 177 1.78 -2.55 41.75
N ARG A 178 1.04 -2.69 40.66
CA ARG A 178 1.39 -3.64 39.59
C ARG A 178 2.69 -3.23 38.89
N ALA A 179 2.91 -1.93 38.62
CA ALA A 179 4.15 -1.43 38.06
C ALA A 179 5.36 -1.71 38.97
N GLU A 180 5.20 -1.49 40.28
CA GLU A 180 6.25 -1.80 41.29
C GLU A 180 6.64 -3.28 41.26
N GLU A 181 5.64 -4.18 41.24
CA GLU A 181 5.88 -5.63 41.21
C GLU A 181 6.58 -6.08 39.91
N ILE A 182 6.17 -5.54 38.77
CA ILE A 182 6.81 -5.87 37.49
C ILE A 182 8.24 -5.31 37.41
N ALA A 183 8.48 -4.10 37.91
CA ALA A 183 9.85 -3.58 38.02
C ALA A 183 10.73 -4.47 38.89
N ALA A 184 10.21 -4.96 40.03
CA ALA A 184 10.93 -5.91 40.86
C ALA A 184 11.26 -7.20 40.11
N GLN A 185 10.34 -7.71 39.27
CA GLN A 185 10.60 -8.91 38.41
C GLN A 185 11.73 -8.64 37.40
N ILE A 186 11.77 -7.47 36.80
CA ILE A 186 12.84 -7.09 35.85
C ILE A 186 14.20 -7.15 36.56
N PHE A 187 14.31 -6.53 37.72
CA PHE A 187 15.57 -6.57 38.52
C PHE A 187 15.92 -7.99 38.97
N HIS A 188 14.92 -8.80 39.33
CA HIS A 188 15.14 -10.20 39.66
C HIS A 188 15.68 -11.00 38.47
N LEU A 189 15.12 -10.83 37.25
CA LEU A 189 15.61 -11.47 36.03
C LEU A 189 17.07 -11.06 35.72
N ARG A 190 17.40 -9.75 35.87
CA ARG A 190 18.79 -9.24 35.72
C ARG A 190 19.75 -9.89 36.68
N ALA A 191 19.38 -9.98 37.95
CA ALA A 191 20.20 -10.65 38.96
C ALA A 191 20.39 -12.13 38.63
N LYS A 192 19.33 -12.85 38.28
CA LYS A 192 19.41 -14.27 37.87
C LYS A 192 20.29 -14.48 36.65
N ARG A 193 20.16 -13.62 35.61
CA ARG A 193 21.03 -13.67 34.44
C ARG A 193 22.49 -13.48 34.82
N LEU A 194 22.80 -12.52 35.68
CA LEU A 194 24.16 -12.28 36.15
C LEU A 194 24.70 -13.52 36.89
N ASN A 195 23.94 -14.10 37.82
CA ASN A 195 24.34 -15.28 38.58
C ASN A 195 24.61 -16.50 37.66
N ILE A 196 23.75 -16.71 36.61
CA ILE A 196 23.96 -17.76 35.63
C ILE A 196 25.23 -17.55 34.83
N ILE A 197 25.50 -16.31 34.36
CA ILE A 197 26.70 -15.99 33.59
C ILE A 197 27.98 -16.08 34.43
N THR A 198 27.92 -15.69 35.67
CA THR A 198 29.08 -15.74 36.59
C THR A 198 29.32 -17.11 37.23
N GLY A 199 28.38 -18.05 37.00
CA GLY A 199 28.46 -19.42 37.60
C GLY A 199 28.08 -19.45 39.09
N ASP A 200 27.48 -18.41 39.62
CA ASP A 200 26.97 -18.34 40.99
C ASP A 200 25.56 -18.93 41.08
N THR A 201 25.46 -20.22 40.72
CA THR A 201 24.22 -20.99 40.72
C THR A 201 24.47 -22.44 41.16
N ASP A 202 23.48 -23.04 41.80
CA ASP A 202 23.55 -24.46 42.19
C ASP A 202 23.50 -25.42 41.01
N ALA A 203 23.19 -24.94 39.80
CA ALA A 203 23.06 -25.74 38.59
C ALA A 203 24.15 -25.40 37.57
N THR A 204 24.86 -26.40 37.08
CA THR A 204 25.81 -26.29 35.96
C THR A 204 25.08 -26.39 34.63
N PHE A 205 25.14 -25.33 33.83
CA PHE A 205 24.59 -25.34 32.48
C PHE A 205 25.70 -25.69 31.47
N SER A 206 25.43 -26.61 30.54
CA SER A 206 26.28 -26.85 29.39
C SER A 206 26.10 -25.70 28.36
N GLY A 207 27.07 -25.51 27.44
CA GLY A 207 27.13 -24.34 26.56
C GLY A 207 25.83 -23.98 25.84
N ASP A 208 25.10 -24.94 25.24
CA ASP A 208 23.82 -24.67 24.56
C ASP A 208 22.67 -24.41 25.54
N ALA A 209 22.64 -25.13 26.67
CA ALA A 209 21.64 -24.91 27.70
C ALA A 209 21.84 -23.52 28.39
N LEU A 210 23.09 -23.09 28.58
CA LEU A 210 23.40 -21.77 29.09
C LEU A 210 22.90 -20.67 28.15
N ARG A 211 23.19 -20.82 26.85
CA ARG A 211 22.70 -19.88 25.83
C ARG A 211 21.19 -19.80 25.82
N ALA A 212 20.49 -20.93 25.76
CA ALA A 212 19.03 -20.97 25.77
C ALA A 212 18.43 -20.33 27.04
N ALA A 213 19.01 -20.56 28.21
CA ALA A 213 18.56 -19.96 29.46
C ALA A 213 18.74 -18.43 29.45
N VAL A 214 19.87 -17.94 28.97
CA VAL A 214 20.13 -16.49 28.88
C VAL A 214 19.22 -15.84 27.83
N GLU A 215 19.02 -16.46 26.68
CA GLU A 215 18.09 -15.97 25.65
C GLU A 215 16.66 -15.88 26.19
N GLU A 216 16.18 -16.89 26.93
CA GLU A 216 14.85 -16.86 27.51
C GLU A 216 14.70 -15.80 28.59
N ILE A 217 15.71 -15.59 29.44
CA ILE A 217 15.70 -14.51 30.43
C ILE A 217 15.65 -13.15 29.74
N ASN A 218 16.44 -12.95 28.67
CA ASN A 218 16.41 -11.70 27.89
C ASN A 218 15.03 -11.48 27.29
N ARG A 219 14.43 -12.49 26.69
CA ARG A 219 13.07 -12.42 26.12
C ARG A 219 12.04 -12.02 27.17
N LEU A 220 12.08 -12.64 28.36
CA LEU A 220 11.19 -12.30 29.46
C LEU A 220 11.43 -10.86 29.97
N GLU A 221 12.69 -10.44 30.06
CA GLU A 221 13.03 -9.06 30.44
C GLU A 221 12.48 -8.06 29.43
N ASP A 222 12.65 -8.30 28.13
CA ASP A 222 12.12 -7.46 27.06
C ASP A 222 10.60 -7.38 27.09
N ASP A 223 9.91 -8.50 27.32
CA ASP A 223 8.46 -8.55 27.46
C ASP A 223 7.96 -7.74 28.66
N TYR A 224 8.66 -7.81 29.82
CA TYR A 224 8.32 -6.97 30.99
C TYR A 224 8.69 -5.52 30.79
N LEU A 225 9.83 -5.22 30.15
CA LEU A 225 10.22 -3.84 29.82
C LEU A 225 9.21 -3.18 28.86
N ALA A 226 8.65 -3.95 27.92
CA ALA A 226 7.63 -3.45 27.01
C ALA A 226 6.37 -2.96 27.73
N LEU A 227 6.07 -3.45 28.94
CA LEU A 227 4.98 -2.94 29.77
C LEU A 227 5.21 -1.50 30.27
N PHE A 228 6.46 -1.05 30.32
CA PHE A 228 6.83 0.34 30.65
C PHE A 228 7.15 1.14 29.41
N MET A 229 8.00 0.60 28.53
CA MET A 229 8.53 1.33 27.37
C MET A 229 7.59 1.36 26.18
N GLY A 230 6.57 0.49 26.16
CA GLY A 230 5.71 0.28 25.00
C GLY A 230 6.38 -0.63 23.95
N LYS A 231 5.67 -0.83 22.86
CA LYS A 231 6.11 -1.69 21.75
C LYS A 231 5.78 -1.05 20.41
N THR A 232 6.76 -1.02 19.52
CA THR A 232 6.54 -0.63 18.13
C THR A 232 6.28 -1.87 17.28
N THR A 233 5.22 -1.84 16.50
CA THR A 233 4.95 -2.82 15.45
C THR A 233 5.00 -2.13 14.10
N THR A 234 5.56 -2.82 13.11
CA THR A 234 5.63 -2.33 11.73
C THR A 234 4.85 -3.25 10.83
N SER A 235 4.13 -2.66 9.89
CA SER A 235 3.44 -3.38 8.82
C SER A 235 3.52 -2.59 7.53
N THR A 236 3.18 -3.22 6.40
CA THR A 236 3.18 -2.58 5.10
C THR A 236 1.75 -2.45 4.60
N GLN A 237 1.35 -1.21 4.27
CA GLN A 237 0.14 -0.96 3.51
C GLN A 237 0.51 -0.85 2.04
N LYS A 238 -0.17 -1.62 1.17
CA LYS A 238 0.01 -1.62 -0.27
C LYS A 238 -1.30 -1.31 -0.96
N MET A 239 -1.28 -0.32 -1.86
CA MET A 239 -2.44 0.06 -2.67
C MET A 239 -2.01 0.31 -4.11
N SER A 240 -2.95 0.17 -5.04
CA SER A 240 -2.77 0.50 -6.45
C SER A 240 -3.73 1.59 -6.88
N PHE A 241 -3.26 2.41 -7.83
CA PHE A 241 -4.02 3.54 -8.37
C PHE A 241 -3.81 3.60 -9.87
N ASP A 242 -4.87 3.91 -10.60
CA ASP A 242 -4.83 4.05 -12.05
C ASP A 242 -5.04 5.50 -12.46
N VAL A 243 -4.20 5.97 -13.37
CA VAL A 243 -4.32 7.29 -13.99
C VAL A 243 -4.43 7.12 -15.49
N VAL A 244 -5.52 7.63 -16.04
CA VAL A 244 -5.77 7.62 -17.50
C VAL A 244 -5.43 9.00 -18.07
N PRO A 245 -4.31 9.17 -18.82
CA PRO A 245 -3.98 10.42 -19.46
C PRO A 245 -5.03 10.83 -20.46
N LYS A 246 -5.35 12.12 -20.53
CA LYS A 246 -6.31 12.67 -21.50
C LYS A 246 -5.59 13.07 -22.79
N SER A 247 -6.28 13.06 -23.91
CA SER A 247 -5.79 13.68 -25.15
C SER A 247 -5.76 15.20 -25.00
N GLY A 248 -4.81 15.88 -25.63
CA GLY A 248 -4.76 17.34 -25.70
C GLY A 248 -3.46 17.94 -25.19
N ASN A 249 -3.44 18.46 -23.98
CA ASN A 249 -2.33 19.29 -23.47
C ASN A 249 -1.01 18.54 -23.39
N GLU A 250 0.09 19.19 -23.75
CA GLU A 250 1.46 18.64 -23.70
C GLU A 250 1.98 18.46 -22.28
N LYS A 251 1.46 19.25 -21.35
CA LYS A 251 1.71 19.13 -19.92
C LYS A 251 0.40 18.85 -19.20
N GLN A 252 0.37 17.74 -18.44
CA GLN A 252 -0.79 17.30 -17.66
C GLN A 252 -0.39 17.01 -16.23
N ILE A 253 -1.26 17.33 -15.30
CA ILE A 253 -1.05 17.14 -13.87
C ILE A 253 -2.26 16.40 -13.30
N TYR A 254 -1.99 15.28 -12.62
CA TYR A 254 -3.00 14.44 -11.98
C TYR A 254 -2.66 14.26 -10.51
N ILE A 255 -3.67 14.26 -9.65
CA ILE A 255 -3.49 13.74 -8.29
C ILE A 255 -3.54 12.21 -8.44
N ALA A 256 -2.39 11.57 -8.30
CA ALA A 256 -2.27 10.13 -8.45
C ALA A 256 -2.90 9.40 -7.27
N PHE A 257 -2.53 9.82 -6.08
CA PHE A 257 -3.08 9.34 -4.81
C PHE A 257 -2.84 10.40 -3.73
N ARG A 258 -3.30 10.11 -2.52
CA ARG A 258 -3.02 10.97 -1.36
C ARG A 258 -2.39 10.16 -0.25
N LEU A 259 -1.57 10.83 0.55
CA LEU A 259 -0.86 10.23 1.67
C LEU A 259 -1.11 11.06 2.94
N SER A 260 -1.58 10.38 3.98
CA SER A 260 -1.69 10.94 5.33
C SER A 260 -0.69 10.24 6.24
N GLU A 261 -0.02 11.00 7.10
CA GLU A 261 0.88 10.43 8.11
C GLU A 261 0.14 9.62 9.18
N THR A 262 -1.17 9.86 9.35
CA THR A 262 -1.99 9.19 10.37
C THR A 262 -2.95 8.14 9.79
N SER A 263 -3.26 8.20 8.49
CA SER A 263 -4.28 7.32 7.88
C SER A 263 -3.76 6.57 6.65
N GLY A 264 -2.50 6.79 6.27
CA GLY A 264 -1.84 6.08 5.18
C GLY A 264 -2.28 6.50 3.78
N LEU A 265 -2.29 5.53 2.87
CA LEU A 265 -2.63 5.73 1.46
C LEU A 265 -4.13 5.91 1.26
N MET A 266 -4.49 6.86 0.41
CA MET A 266 -5.87 7.20 0.10
C MET A 266 -6.04 7.50 -1.39
N PRO A 267 -7.25 7.27 -1.94
CA PRO A 267 -7.56 7.64 -3.32
C PRO A 267 -7.53 9.16 -3.52
N ALA A 268 -7.36 9.58 -4.77
CA ALA A 268 -7.20 10.99 -5.17
C ALA A 268 -8.33 11.92 -4.70
N ASN A 269 -9.55 11.40 -4.57
CA ASN A 269 -10.75 12.14 -4.17
C ASN A 269 -10.89 12.31 -2.64
N ASN A 270 -10.07 11.65 -1.82
CA ASN A 270 -10.09 11.83 -0.36
C ASN A 270 -9.22 13.04 0.03
N LEU A 271 -9.82 14.08 0.59
CA LEU A 271 -9.13 15.33 0.91
C LEU A 271 -8.32 15.32 2.21
N SER A 272 -8.36 14.25 2.98
CA SER A 272 -7.69 14.18 4.29
C SER A 272 -6.17 14.04 4.21
N GLY A 273 -5.62 13.58 3.07
CA GLY A 273 -4.18 13.41 2.86
C GLY A 273 -3.57 14.48 1.94
N ARG A 274 -2.25 14.68 2.03
CA ARG A 274 -1.52 15.51 1.08
C ARG A 274 -1.51 14.84 -0.31
N PRO A 275 -1.66 15.60 -1.39
CA PRO A 275 -1.70 15.04 -2.72
C PRO A 275 -0.30 14.64 -3.20
N ILE A 276 -0.18 13.42 -3.72
CA ILE A 276 0.96 12.99 -4.51
C ILE A 276 0.56 13.13 -5.97
N VAL A 277 1.36 13.87 -6.70
CA VAL A 277 1.02 14.35 -8.05
C VAL A 277 1.79 13.56 -9.10
N LEU A 278 1.11 13.11 -10.14
CA LEU A 278 1.70 12.62 -11.37
C LEU A 278 1.69 13.75 -12.41
N GLU A 279 2.86 14.22 -12.78
CA GLU A 279 3.07 15.19 -13.83
C GLU A 279 3.52 14.47 -15.10
N LEU A 280 2.83 14.71 -16.21
CA LEU A 280 3.15 14.17 -17.52
C LEU A 280 3.60 15.32 -18.44
N ILE A 281 4.84 15.28 -18.92
CA ILE A 281 5.41 16.30 -19.79
C ILE A 281 5.81 15.61 -21.09
N LYS A 282 5.14 15.97 -22.18
CA LYS A 282 5.46 15.47 -23.52
C LYS A 282 6.83 15.99 -23.95
N GLU A 283 7.69 15.08 -24.41
CA GLU A 283 8.94 15.46 -25.04
C GLU A 283 8.70 16.02 -26.46
N GLU A 284 9.48 17.02 -26.83
CA GLU A 284 9.50 17.49 -28.22
C GLU A 284 9.89 16.35 -29.15
N GLN A 285 8.98 15.97 -30.02
CA GLN A 285 9.27 14.99 -31.07
C GLN A 285 9.73 15.72 -32.32
N ILE A 286 10.80 15.22 -32.94
CA ILE A 286 11.18 15.60 -34.28
C ILE A 286 9.96 15.39 -35.19
N ALA A 287 9.58 16.40 -35.93
CA ALA A 287 8.37 16.43 -36.75
C ALA A 287 8.18 15.09 -37.50
N ALA A 288 7.00 14.50 -37.31
CA ALA A 288 6.68 13.29 -38.05
C ALA A 288 6.79 13.57 -39.54
N VAL A 289 7.52 12.74 -40.26
CA VAL A 289 7.55 12.79 -41.72
C VAL A 289 6.09 12.73 -42.18
N ASN A 290 5.60 13.82 -42.77
CA ASN A 290 4.30 13.84 -43.41
C ASN A 290 4.34 12.85 -44.57
N MET A 291 3.79 11.67 -44.38
CA MET A 291 3.55 10.77 -45.51
C MET A 291 2.46 11.44 -46.37
N ASP A 292 2.83 11.73 -47.62
CA ASP A 292 1.94 12.36 -48.57
C ASP A 292 0.58 11.68 -48.58
N ALA A 293 -0.47 12.46 -48.31
CA ALA A 293 -1.88 12.03 -48.40
C ALA A 293 -2.32 11.67 -49.82
N SER A 294 -1.44 11.82 -50.80
CA SER A 294 -1.72 11.70 -52.21
C SER A 294 -1.64 10.26 -52.80
N ALA A 295 -1.29 9.25 -52.01
CA ALA A 295 -1.42 7.85 -52.47
C ALA A 295 -2.90 7.49 -52.57
N SER A 296 -3.45 7.79 -53.74
CA SER A 296 -4.85 7.63 -54.08
C SER A 296 -5.29 6.17 -54.11
N GLY A 297 -6.43 5.88 -53.54
CA GLY A 297 -7.39 4.96 -54.13
C GLY A 297 -7.66 3.65 -53.46
N LYS A 298 -6.91 3.20 -52.43
CA LYS A 298 -7.22 1.93 -51.74
C LYS A 298 -7.21 2.18 -50.23
N GLY A 299 -8.09 1.52 -49.51
CA GLY A 299 -8.31 1.70 -48.07
C GLY A 299 -7.04 1.95 -47.28
N ARG A 300 -7.14 2.76 -46.22
CA ARG A 300 -6.02 3.09 -45.34
C ARG A 300 -6.29 2.52 -43.97
N VAL A 301 -5.24 2.01 -43.34
CA VAL A 301 -5.28 1.59 -41.96
C VAL A 301 -4.79 2.73 -41.08
N THR A 302 -5.62 3.17 -40.16
CA THR A 302 -5.28 4.23 -39.21
C THR A 302 -4.68 3.59 -37.95
N TYR A 303 -3.58 4.16 -37.47
CA TYR A 303 -2.95 3.74 -36.23
C TYR A 303 -2.50 4.95 -35.40
N ARG A 304 -2.24 4.74 -34.12
CA ARG A 304 -1.80 5.80 -33.22
C ARG A 304 -0.34 5.56 -32.84
N LYS A 305 0.55 6.49 -33.23
CA LYS A 305 1.93 6.50 -32.78
C LYS A 305 2.01 7.19 -31.42
N PRO A 306 2.56 6.57 -30.36
CA PRO A 306 2.61 7.21 -29.03
C PRO A 306 3.58 8.38 -29.00
N ALA A 307 3.31 9.34 -28.15
CA ALA A 307 4.28 10.35 -27.75
C ALA A 307 5.16 9.78 -26.62
N VAL A 308 6.41 10.19 -26.58
CA VAL A 308 7.27 9.96 -25.43
C VAL A 308 7.01 11.03 -24.39
N VAL A 309 6.78 10.61 -23.16
CA VAL A 309 6.38 11.49 -22.07
C VAL A 309 7.28 11.24 -20.87
N ASN A 310 7.76 12.31 -20.25
CA ASN A 310 8.38 12.25 -18.93
C ASN A 310 7.28 12.25 -17.87
N ALA A 311 7.14 11.13 -17.18
CA ALA A 311 6.23 10.97 -16.05
C ALA A 311 7.01 11.22 -14.75
N ARG A 312 6.57 12.19 -13.96
CA ARG A 312 7.18 12.58 -12.68
C ARG A 312 6.18 12.41 -11.57
N ILE A 313 6.58 11.74 -10.51
CA ILE A 313 5.79 11.63 -9.29
C ILE A 313 6.38 12.57 -8.26
N MET A 314 5.56 13.50 -7.75
CA MET A 314 5.97 14.59 -6.90
C MET A 314 5.21 14.56 -5.57
N ASP A 315 5.92 14.77 -4.46
CA ASP A 315 5.35 15.08 -3.14
C ASP A 315 5.62 16.56 -2.84
N GLY A 316 4.65 17.43 -3.11
CA GLY A 316 4.87 18.86 -3.10
C GLY A 316 5.91 19.30 -4.13
N GLN A 317 7.09 19.73 -3.68
CA GLN A 317 8.22 20.10 -4.54
C GLN A 317 9.28 18.98 -4.68
N GLU A 318 9.17 17.93 -3.91
CA GLU A 318 10.11 16.81 -3.92
C GLU A 318 9.79 15.84 -5.07
N LEU A 319 10.80 15.53 -5.87
CA LEU A 319 10.70 14.50 -6.90
C LEU A 319 10.93 13.11 -6.29
N ILE A 320 9.86 12.31 -6.20
CA ILE A 320 9.95 10.92 -5.71
C ILE A 320 10.53 10.01 -6.82
N MET A 321 9.99 10.14 -8.04
CA MET A 321 10.31 9.24 -9.15
C MET A 321 10.15 9.96 -10.48
N GLN A 322 10.97 9.60 -11.45
CA GLN A 322 10.83 10.01 -12.84
C GLN A 322 11.00 8.79 -13.76
N SER A 323 10.12 8.66 -14.75
CA SER A 323 10.17 7.61 -15.75
C SER A 323 9.80 8.16 -17.13
N ARG A 324 10.37 7.58 -18.18
CA ARG A 324 10.07 7.90 -19.57
C ARG A 324 9.17 6.83 -20.15
N ILE A 325 7.95 7.19 -20.53
CA ILE A 325 6.91 6.27 -20.96
C ILE A 325 6.26 6.66 -22.27
N PRO A 326 5.79 5.69 -23.09
CA PRO A 326 4.98 5.97 -24.27
C PRO A 326 3.53 6.23 -23.86
N VAL A 327 2.94 7.35 -24.33
CA VAL A 327 1.55 7.69 -24.08
C VAL A 327 0.84 7.88 -25.42
N TYR A 328 -0.06 6.96 -25.77
CA TYR A 328 -0.73 6.94 -27.06
C TYR A 328 -1.67 8.13 -27.26
N GLN A 329 -2.39 8.56 -26.22
CA GLN A 329 -3.35 9.69 -26.29
C GLN A 329 -2.68 11.02 -26.60
N LEU A 330 -1.40 11.17 -26.27
CA LEU A 330 -0.59 12.36 -26.56
C LEU A 330 0.20 12.28 -27.86
N GLY A 331 0.06 11.17 -28.56
CA GLY A 331 0.72 10.90 -29.82
C GLY A 331 -0.04 11.46 -31.02
N VAL A 332 0.29 10.93 -32.19
CA VAL A 332 -0.30 11.36 -33.47
C VAL A 332 -0.99 10.19 -34.15
N LEU A 333 -2.09 10.51 -34.85
CA LEU A 333 -2.77 9.56 -35.72
C LEU A 333 -2.07 9.57 -37.10
N LEU A 334 -1.67 8.39 -37.53
CA LEU A 334 -1.06 8.14 -38.83
C LEU A 334 -1.89 7.12 -39.59
N SER A 335 -1.71 7.06 -40.89
CA SER A 335 -2.37 6.06 -41.74
C SER A 335 -1.43 5.58 -42.81
N PHE A 336 -1.51 4.29 -43.14
CA PHE A 336 -0.78 3.69 -44.25
C PHE A 336 -1.74 2.94 -45.20
N PRO A 337 -1.35 2.76 -46.47
CA PRO A 337 -2.18 2.05 -47.44
C PRO A 337 -2.44 0.58 -47.06
N LEU A 338 -3.62 0.08 -47.31
CA LEU A 338 -4.03 -1.30 -47.02
C LEU A 338 -3.13 -2.34 -47.72
N ASP A 339 -2.61 -2.02 -48.90
CA ASP A 339 -1.74 -2.91 -49.68
C ASP A 339 -0.46 -3.25 -48.89
N VAL A 340 0.09 -2.28 -48.13
CA VAL A 340 1.22 -2.50 -47.25
C VAL A 340 0.87 -3.44 -46.10
N ALA A 341 -0.34 -3.27 -45.54
CA ALA A 341 -0.86 -4.13 -44.49
C ALA A 341 -1.11 -5.57 -44.94
N THR A 342 -1.39 -5.77 -46.21
CA THR A 342 -1.68 -7.09 -46.82
C THR A 342 -0.47 -7.74 -47.50
N GLY A 343 0.71 -7.09 -47.45
CA GLY A 343 1.95 -7.62 -48.03
C GLY A 343 1.95 -7.63 -49.57
N ARG A 344 1.14 -6.82 -50.21
CA ARG A 344 1.18 -6.60 -51.67
C ARG A 344 1.90 -5.26 -51.92
N LEU A 345 3.17 -5.34 -52.16
CA LEU A 345 3.96 -4.28 -52.80
C LEU A 345 3.83 -4.38 -54.31
#